data_9eaa17ae08c5bed334a6ab7fc408ef1c
#
_entry.id   9eaa17ae08c5bed334a6ab7fc408ef1c
#
_cell.length_a   1.000
_cell.length_b   1.000
_cell.length_c   1.000
_cell.angle_alpha   90.00
_cell.angle_beta   90.00
_cell.angle_gamma   90.00
#
_symmetry.space_group_name_H-M   'P 1'
#
loop_
_entity.id
_entity.type
_entity.pdbx_description
1 polymer ?
#
loop_
_entity_poly.entity_id
_entity_poly.type
_entity_poly.pdbx_seq_one_letter_code
_entity_poly.pdbx_strand_id
1 'polypeptide(L)'
;MRNKLRVLIVGRIHNRFLSYKIVITLFFLSAFFPFTGYAQEDVKRDTTVAMKEVTVTARSEIRKLKESAMPISVIGQRQLQGTATNINDVLARTVGVTVRNTGGLGSASRISLRGLEGKRMGMYVDEIPMSQLSNFVALNDIPTNMIERIEVYKGIVPYKFGGSALGGAVNVVTKEYPPVYFDFSYELGSFNTHQVSTVFKRTNHKTGLQFGIGGAFSFSKNNYKMTLANLDNRIVERDHDKFSKVMAGMSVKATKWWFDEVKWELIFLKTRQEIQGIDLDVREAYNHSVSGLTTLALKRKNFFLDGLDFDFDIGYFIGKYGLNDKASNRYDWDGNKLPAVSPYGGEQNNFPSDGRNRSNELTSKLNLGYTIDKHHGVNLNVYFDRNSLHPNDSLMDKALGFQSNFPSKMKTLTTGLSYDLTLFDGRFQN
;
A
#
# COMPACT_ATOMS: atom_id res chain seq x y z
N MET A 1 -15.42 51.33 16.20
CA MET A 1 -14.64 50.08 16.38
C MET A 1 -15.01 48.90 15.48
N ARG A 2 -16.18 48.89 14.81
CA ARG A 2 -16.59 47.74 13.93
C ARG A 2 -15.96 47.72 12.54
N ASN A 3 -15.48 48.82 11.98
CA ASN A 3 -14.97 48.86 10.61
C ASN A 3 -13.48 48.46 10.46
N LYS A 4 -12.67 48.49 11.52
CA LYS A 4 -11.26 48.04 11.46
C LYS A 4 -11.09 46.52 11.49
N LEU A 5 -12.06 45.78 12.05
CA LEU A 5 -12.01 44.31 12.12
C LEU A 5 -12.33 43.62 10.78
N ARG A 6 -13.20 44.24 9.96
CA ARG A 6 -13.53 43.69 8.62
C ARG A 6 -12.39 43.79 7.62
N VAL A 7 -11.58 44.80 7.66
CA VAL A 7 -10.44 44.99 6.74
C VAL A 7 -9.32 44.01 7.04
N LEU A 8 -9.11 43.63 8.31
CA LEU A 8 -8.08 42.69 8.71
C LEU A 8 -8.40 41.22 8.34
N ILE A 9 -9.68 40.83 8.36
CA ILE A 9 -10.11 39.47 8.00
C ILE A 9 -10.08 39.28 6.49
N VAL A 10 -10.49 40.27 5.71
CA VAL A 10 -10.44 40.20 4.23
C VAL A 10 -9.01 40.22 3.73
N GLY A 11 -8.13 41.01 4.35
CA GLY A 11 -6.71 41.05 4.00
C GLY A 11 -5.96 39.72 4.24
N ARG A 12 -6.29 39.00 5.33
CA ARG A 12 -5.70 37.68 5.61
C ARG A 12 -6.17 36.55 4.67
N ILE A 13 -7.42 36.60 4.23
CA ILE A 13 -7.95 35.64 3.26
C ILE A 13 -7.39 35.92 1.88
N HIS A 14 -7.26 37.17 1.48
CA HIS A 14 -6.74 37.55 0.17
C HIS A 14 -5.24 37.22 0.02
N ASN A 15 -4.42 37.39 1.06
CA ASN A 15 -3.01 37.01 1.05
C ASN A 15 -2.77 35.49 1.01
N ARG A 16 -3.66 34.68 1.60
CA ARG A 16 -3.53 33.21 1.48
C ARG A 16 -3.87 32.73 0.06
N PHE A 17 -4.90 33.27 -0.58
CA PHE A 17 -5.23 32.95 -1.97
C PHE A 17 -4.16 33.46 -2.96
N LEU A 18 -3.52 34.59 -2.70
CA LEU A 18 -2.44 35.12 -3.51
C LEU A 18 -1.19 34.24 -3.41
N SER A 19 -0.88 33.71 -2.23
CA SER A 19 0.26 32.80 -1.97
C SER A 19 0.11 31.46 -2.73
N TYR A 20 -1.10 30.88 -2.76
CA TYR A 20 -1.35 29.67 -3.54
C TYR A 20 -1.28 29.90 -5.07
N LYS A 21 -1.78 31.04 -5.56
CA LYS A 21 -1.66 31.41 -6.98
C LYS A 21 -0.20 31.60 -7.39
N ILE A 22 0.60 32.23 -6.55
CA ILE A 22 2.05 32.45 -6.82
C ILE A 22 2.80 31.12 -6.85
N VAL A 23 2.53 30.19 -5.92
CA VAL A 23 3.16 28.85 -5.89
C VAL A 23 2.77 28.02 -7.11
N ILE A 24 1.49 28.03 -7.50
CA ILE A 24 1.00 27.32 -8.69
C ILE A 24 1.58 27.96 -9.96
N THR A 25 1.64 29.28 -10.06
CA THR A 25 2.21 29.99 -11.22
C THR A 25 3.72 29.76 -11.33
N LEU A 26 4.46 29.72 -10.22
CA LEU A 26 5.87 29.37 -10.20
C LEU A 26 6.12 27.90 -10.59
N PHE A 27 5.24 27.00 -10.21
CA PHE A 27 5.32 25.59 -10.62
C PHE A 27 5.06 25.43 -12.13
N PHE A 28 4.09 26.15 -12.70
CA PHE A 28 3.86 26.17 -14.16
C PHE A 28 4.93 26.92 -14.93
N LEU A 29 5.52 28.00 -14.40
CA LEU A 29 6.61 28.71 -15.05
C LEU A 29 7.90 27.88 -15.11
N SER A 30 8.17 27.04 -14.11
CA SER A 30 9.33 26.13 -14.12
C SER A 30 9.19 24.99 -15.14
N ALA A 31 7.97 24.65 -15.53
CA ALA A 31 7.71 23.64 -16.57
C ALA A 31 7.91 24.18 -18.00
N PHE A 32 7.97 25.51 -18.20
CA PHE A 32 8.14 26.15 -19.51
C PHE A 32 9.56 26.70 -19.78
N PHE A 33 10.53 26.47 -18.87
CA PHE A 33 11.91 26.77 -19.24
C PHE A 33 12.37 25.75 -20.29
N PRO A 34 12.71 26.19 -21.52
CA PRO A 34 13.29 25.27 -22.48
C PRO A 34 14.64 24.82 -21.91
N PHE A 35 14.75 23.56 -21.61
CA PHE A 35 16.05 22.92 -21.41
C PHE A 35 16.79 23.07 -22.76
N THR A 36 17.65 24.07 -22.85
CA THR A 36 18.68 24.09 -23.89
C THR A 36 19.56 22.89 -23.63
N GLY A 37 19.22 21.79 -24.32
CA GLY A 37 20.08 20.62 -24.35
C GLY A 37 21.41 21.02 -24.97
N TYR A 38 22.46 21.05 -24.14
CA TYR A 38 23.79 20.90 -24.69
C TYR A 38 23.84 19.51 -25.31
N ALA A 39 23.87 19.47 -26.63
CA ALA A 39 24.22 18.27 -27.37
C ALA A 39 25.65 17.92 -26.95
N GLN A 40 25.80 16.95 -26.09
CA GLN A 40 27.05 16.38 -25.71
C GLN A 40 27.45 15.42 -26.82
N GLU A 41 28.61 15.67 -27.40
CA GLU A 41 29.21 14.82 -28.42
C GLU A 41 29.11 13.34 -28.08
N ASP A 42 28.82 12.56 -29.11
CA ASP A 42 28.73 11.09 -29.12
C ASP A 42 29.97 10.44 -28.46
N VAL A 43 29.89 10.21 -27.18
CA VAL A 43 30.61 9.10 -26.58
C VAL A 43 29.67 7.88 -26.72
N LYS A 44 29.93 7.07 -27.73
CA LYS A 44 29.38 5.70 -27.84
C LYS A 44 29.73 4.95 -26.56
N ARG A 45 28.92 5.12 -25.54
CA ARG A 45 28.89 4.22 -24.38
C ARG A 45 27.73 3.26 -24.55
N ASP A 46 28.11 2.06 -24.72
CA ASP A 46 27.32 0.85 -24.86
C ASP A 46 26.26 0.73 -23.75
N THR A 47 25.16 1.48 -23.89
CA THR A 47 24.00 1.40 -22.97
C THR A 47 23.28 0.05 -23.10
N THR A 48 23.61 -0.74 -24.11
CA THR A 48 23.05 -2.07 -24.33
C THR A 48 23.59 -3.13 -23.39
N VAL A 49 24.83 -2.97 -22.87
CA VAL A 49 25.46 -3.94 -21.97
C VAL A 49 24.83 -3.89 -20.57
N ALA A 50 24.58 -2.70 -20.04
CA ALA A 50 23.95 -2.55 -18.71
C ALA A 50 22.52 -3.09 -18.66
N MET A 51 21.73 -2.91 -19.73
CA MET A 51 20.37 -3.47 -19.79
C MET A 51 20.33 -4.99 -19.96
N LYS A 52 21.31 -5.57 -20.67
CA LYS A 52 21.44 -7.03 -20.77
C LYS A 52 21.80 -7.67 -19.43
N GLU A 53 22.70 -7.06 -18.68
CA GLU A 53 23.14 -7.57 -17.38
C GLU A 53 22.03 -7.57 -16.34
N VAL A 54 21.26 -6.46 -16.22
CA VAL A 54 20.08 -6.38 -15.34
C VAL A 54 19.01 -7.40 -15.74
N THR A 55 18.76 -7.59 -17.04
CA THR A 55 17.78 -8.56 -17.53
C THR A 55 18.18 -10.00 -17.22
N VAL A 56 19.47 -10.32 -17.33
CA VAL A 56 20.00 -11.66 -17.02
C VAL A 56 19.94 -11.94 -15.52
N THR A 57 20.27 -10.97 -14.67
CA THR A 57 20.20 -11.12 -13.20
C THR A 57 18.77 -11.34 -12.73
N ALA A 58 17.82 -10.52 -13.18
CA ALA A 58 16.42 -10.69 -12.83
C ALA A 58 15.84 -12.05 -13.28
N ARG A 59 16.19 -12.50 -14.49
CA ARG A 59 15.81 -13.85 -14.96
C ARG A 59 16.42 -14.96 -14.11
N SER A 60 17.67 -14.78 -13.66
CA SER A 60 18.34 -15.76 -12.81
C SER A 60 17.66 -15.90 -11.43
N GLU A 61 17.21 -14.80 -10.82
CA GLU A 61 16.49 -14.83 -9.54
C GLU A 61 15.13 -15.53 -9.65
N ILE A 62 14.32 -15.14 -10.63
CA ILE A 62 13.03 -15.80 -10.89
C ILE A 62 13.24 -17.30 -11.16
N ARG A 63 14.28 -17.66 -11.87
CA ARG A 63 14.61 -19.07 -12.15
C ARG A 63 15.03 -19.80 -10.87
N LYS A 64 15.90 -19.22 -10.05
CA LYS A 64 16.30 -19.78 -8.75
C LYS A 64 15.11 -19.98 -7.82
N LEU A 65 14.18 -19.01 -7.77
CA LEU A 65 12.96 -19.13 -6.99
C LEU A 65 12.06 -20.27 -7.48
N LYS A 66 11.90 -20.43 -8.80
CA LYS A 66 11.10 -21.52 -9.37
C LYS A 66 11.74 -22.92 -9.22
N GLU A 67 13.06 -22.98 -9.14
CA GLU A 67 13.84 -24.19 -8.93
C GLU A 67 14.03 -24.52 -7.44
N SER A 68 13.60 -23.62 -6.53
CA SER A 68 13.66 -23.87 -5.09
C SER A 68 12.72 -25.00 -4.68
N ALA A 69 13.07 -25.70 -3.61
CA ALA A 69 12.25 -26.80 -3.06
C ALA A 69 10.89 -26.32 -2.50
N MET A 70 10.66 -25.01 -2.42
CA MET A 70 9.42 -24.44 -1.93
C MET A 70 8.36 -24.35 -3.03
N PRO A 71 7.08 -24.68 -2.74
CA PRO A 71 5.99 -24.54 -3.70
C PRO A 71 5.62 -23.05 -3.90
N ILE A 72 6.31 -22.40 -4.83
CA ILE A 72 6.15 -20.99 -5.15
C ILE A 72 5.57 -20.79 -6.55
N SER A 73 4.69 -19.82 -6.71
CA SER A 73 4.30 -19.24 -8.01
C SER A 73 4.86 -17.84 -8.13
N VAL A 74 5.59 -17.58 -9.20
CA VAL A 74 6.18 -16.26 -9.48
C VAL A 74 5.50 -15.66 -10.70
N ILE A 75 4.89 -14.50 -10.52
CA ILE A 75 4.26 -13.69 -11.56
C ILE A 75 5.24 -12.56 -11.90
N GLY A 76 5.85 -12.62 -13.05
CA GLY A 76 6.85 -11.66 -13.48
C GLY A 76 6.25 -10.48 -14.23
N GLN A 77 7.09 -9.49 -14.50
CA GLN A 77 6.74 -8.22 -15.14
C GLN A 77 5.97 -8.36 -16.46
N ARG A 78 6.27 -9.38 -17.28
CA ARG A 78 5.55 -9.63 -18.54
C ARG A 78 4.07 -9.95 -18.36
N GLN A 79 3.69 -10.52 -17.22
CA GLN A 79 2.30 -10.85 -16.91
C GLN A 79 1.57 -9.66 -16.26
N LEU A 80 2.32 -8.71 -15.74
CA LEU A 80 1.82 -7.47 -15.11
C LEU A 80 1.70 -6.34 -16.14
N GLN A 81 2.56 -6.32 -17.16
CA GLN A 81 2.55 -5.30 -18.22
C GLN A 81 1.50 -5.62 -19.31
N GLY A 82 0.84 -4.59 -19.81
CA GLY A 82 -0.09 -4.70 -20.94
C GLY A 82 -1.50 -5.18 -20.59
N THR A 83 -1.75 -5.46 -19.33
CA THR A 83 -3.11 -5.68 -18.84
C THR A 83 -3.44 -4.54 -17.87
N ALA A 84 -4.46 -3.75 -18.15
CA ALA A 84 -5.04 -2.77 -17.24
C ALA A 84 -5.73 -3.53 -16.08
N THR A 85 -4.93 -4.32 -15.35
CA THR A 85 -5.41 -5.21 -14.31
C THR A 85 -4.76 -4.82 -13.00
N ASN A 86 -5.54 -4.87 -11.94
CA ASN A 86 -5.04 -4.69 -10.59
C ASN A 86 -4.37 -5.98 -10.09
N ILE A 87 -3.67 -5.92 -8.97
CA ILE A 87 -2.98 -7.08 -8.37
C ILE A 87 -3.97 -8.22 -8.08
N ASN A 88 -5.18 -7.91 -7.65
CA ASN A 88 -6.20 -8.90 -7.33
C ASN A 88 -6.59 -9.75 -8.55
N ASP A 89 -6.71 -9.14 -9.73
CA ASP A 89 -7.03 -9.85 -10.97
C ASP A 89 -5.89 -10.78 -11.39
N VAL A 90 -4.65 -10.34 -11.17
CA VAL A 90 -3.46 -11.15 -11.43
C VAL A 90 -3.38 -12.33 -10.46
N LEU A 91 -3.64 -12.09 -9.18
CA LEU A 91 -3.66 -13.13 -8.15
C LEU A 91 -4.79 -14.14 -8.38
N ALA A 92 -5.97 -13.68 -8.81
CA ALA A 92 -7.10 -14.57 -9.10
C ALA A 92 -6.82 -15.60 -10.20
N ARG A 93 -5.86 -15.31 -11.10
CA ARG A 93 -5.40 -16.24 -12.15
C ARG A 93 -4.33 -17.22 -11.66
N THR A 94 -3.90 -17.10 -10.41
CA THR A 94 -2.83 -17.93 -9.84
C THR A 94 -3.43 -19.18 -9.19
N VAL A 95 -2.93 -20.34 -9.56
CA VAL A 95 -3.42 -21.62 -9.03
C VAL A 95 -3.33 -21.65 -7.50
N GLY A 96 -4.45 -21.98 -6.86
CA GLY A 96 -4.58 -22.06 -5.40
C GLY A 96 -4.87 -20.72 -4.70
N VAL A 97 -5.01 -19.63 -5.45
CA VAL A 97 -5.45 -18.32 -4.95
C VAL A 97 -6.89 -18.08 -5.36
N THR A 98 -7.71 -17.65 -4.43
CA THR A 98 -9.08 -17.17 -4.70
C THR A 98 -9.20 -15.73 -4.21
N VAL A 99 -9.70 -14.86 -5.06
CA VAL A 99 -9.96 -13.46 -4.72
C VAL A 99 -11.45 -13.19 -4.81
N ARG A 100 -12.03 -12.68 -3.74
CA ARG A 100 -13.43 -12.25 -3.68
C ARG A 100 -13.48 -10.74 -3.56
N ASN A 101 -13.96 -10.07 -4.58
CA ASN A 101 -14.23 -8.64 -4.56
C ASN A 101 -15.69 -8.39 -4.14
N THR A 102 -15.91 -7.43 -3.25
CA THR A 102 -17.26 -7.09 -2.76
C THR A 102 -17.93 -5.99 -3.58
N GLY A 103 -17.21 -5.37 -4.52
CA GLY A 103 -17.73 -4.28 -5.33
C GLY A 103 -16.71 -3.74 -6.34
N GLY A 104 -16.86 -2.47 -6.70
CA GLY A 104 -15.97 -1.76 -7.63
C GLY A 104 -14.62 -1.35 -7.02
N LEU A 105 -13.98 -0.37 -7.63
CA LEU A 105 -12.70 0.14 -7.15
C LEU A 105 -12.82 0.65 -5.71
N GLY A 106 -11.87 0.30 -4.85
CA GLY A 106 -11.85 0.68 -3.44
C GLY A 106 -12.68 -0.22 -2.52
N SER A 107 -13.50 -1.12 -3.07
CA SER A 107 -14.24 -2.08 -2.24
C SER A 107 -13.31 -3.11 -1.61
N ALA A 108 -13.74 -3.67 -0.48
CA ALA A 108 -12.99 -4.70 0.21
C ALA A 108 -12.80 -5.93 -0.69
N SER A 109 -11.59 -6.45 -0.70
CA SER A 109 -11.26 -7.71 -1.33
C SER A 109 -10.73 -8.70 -0.30
N ARG A 110 -11.13 -9.96 -0.42
CA ARG A 110 -10.63 -11.05 0.39
C ARG A 110 -9.81 -11.98 -0.47
N ILE A 111 -8.56 -12.14 -0.11
CA ILE A 111 -7.64 -13.06 -0.76
C ILE A 111 -7.54 -14.29 0.11
N SER A 112 -7.74 -15.47 -0.47
CA SER A 112 -7.50 -16.76 0.19
C SER A 112 -6.50 -17.58 -0.60
N LEU A 113 -5.65 -18.30 0.10
CA LEU A 113 -4.66 -19.20 -0.45
C LEU A 113 -4.92 -20.60 0.11
N ARG A 114 -5.25 -21.55 -0.77
CA ARG A 114 -5.65 -22.92 -0.39
C ARG A 114 -6.78 -22.95 0.66
N GLY A 115 -7.74 -22.01 0.58
CA GLY A 115 -8.85 -21.90 1.52
C GLY A 115 -8.54 -21.19 2.84
N LEU A 116 -7.29 -20.77 3.07
CA LEU A 116 -6.91 -19.99 4.25
C LEU A 116 -6.89 -18.50 3.91
N GLU A 117 -7.44 -17.67 4.79
CA GLU A 117 -7.56 -16.22 4.61
C GLU A 117 -7.26 -15.43 5.89
N GLY A 118 -7.16 -14.12 5.75
CA GLY A 118 -6.96 -13.18 6.86
C GLY A 118 -5.63 -13.39 7.57
N LYS A 119 -5.61 -13.46 8.90
CA LYS A 119 -4.39 -13.60 9.70
C LYS A 119 -3.59 -14.90 9.47
N ARG A 120 -4.16 -15.87 8.74
CA ARG A 120 -3.49 -17.12 8.40
C ARG A 120 -2.62 -17.02 7.15
N MET A 121 -2.74 -15.93 6.41
CA MET A 121 -1.93 -15.59 5.25
C MET A 121 -0.99 -14.43 5.56
N GLY A 122 0.27 -14.52 5.14
CA GLY A 122 1.20 -13.42 5.13
C GLY A 122 1.03 -12.54 3.88
N MET A 123 0.97 -11.23 4.07
CA MET A 123 1.06 -10.25 2.98
C MET A 123 2.29 -9.38 3.21
N TYR A 124 3.13 -9.26 2.19
CA TYR A 124 4.42 -8.60 2.28
C TYR A 124 4.65 -7.68 1.09
N VAL A 125 5.39 -6.62 1.32
CA VAL A 125 5.99 -5.77 0.29
C VAL A 125 7.49 -5.70 0.57
N ASP A 126 8.31 -6.10 -0.38
CA ASP A 126 9.76 -6.22 -0.22
C ASP A 126 10.16 -6.97 1.07
N GLU A 127 9.46 -8.09 1.36
CA GLU A 127 9.66 -8.94 2.55
C GLU A 127 9.25 -8.29 3.89
N ILE A 128 8.67 -7.10 3.87
CA ILE A 128 8.14 -6.40 5.05
C ILE A 128 6.66 -6.77 5.23
N PRO A 129 6.25 -7.29 6.40
CA PRO A 129 4.87 -7.70 6.60
C PRO A 129 3.91 -6.50 6.63
N MET A 130 2.77 -6.65 5.93
CA MET A 130 1.69 -5.66 5.86
C MET A 130 0.57 -5.92 6.86
N SER A 131 0.74 -6.82 7.83
CA SER A 131 -0.34 -7.36 8.67
C SER A 131 -1.17 -6.29 9.38
N GLN A 132 -0.57 -5.18 9.72
CA GLN A 132 -1.21 -4.09 10.44
C GLN A 132 -1.59 -2.92 9.51
N LEU A 133 -0.86 -2.73 8.44
CA LEU A 133 -1.16 -1.71 7.42
C LEU A 133 -2.42 -2.04 6.63
N SER A 134 -2.93 -3.29 6.69
CA SER A 134 -4.04 -3.79 5.89
C SER A 134 -5.36 -3.01 6.05
N ASN A 135 -5.53 -2.27 7.14
CA ASN A 135 -6.69 -1.38 7.32
C ASN A 135 -6.62 -0.10 6.47
N PHE A 136 -5.43 0.25 5.95
CA PHE A 136 -5.18 1.52 5.24
C PHE A 136 -4.59 1.29 3.85
N VAL A 137 -3.82 0.21 3.70
CA VAL A 137 -3.12 -0.13 2.46
C VAL A 137 -3.50 -1.55 2.07
N ALA A 138 -4.13 -1.71 0.92
CA ALA A 138 -4.32 -3.02 0.32
C ALA A 138 -3.20 -3.29 -0.70
N LEU A 139 -2.89 -4.55 -1.00
CA LEU A 139 -1.96 -4.88 -2.08
C LEU A 139 -2.38 -4.22 -3.40
N ASN A 140 -3.67 -4.09 -3.61
CA ASN A 140 -4.26 -3.47 -4.79
C ASN A 140 -4.03 -1.96 -4.92
N ASP A 141 -3.49 -1.32 -3.88
CA ASP A 141 -3.13 0.10 -3.91
C ASP A 141 -1.77 0.35 -4.55
N ILE A 142 -0.96 -0.69 -4.74
CA ILE A 142 0.35 -0.61 -5.36
C ILE A 142 0.16 -0.65 -6.88
N PRO A 143 0.50 0.42 -7.62
CA PRO A 143 0.40 0.42 -9.06
C PRO A 143 1.24 -0.70 -9.68
N THR A 144 0.67 -1.43 -10.65
CA THR A 144 1.33 -2.59 -11.27
C THR A 144 2.62 -2.22 -12.01
N ASN A 145 2.74 -0.98 -12.49
CA ASN A 145 3.96 -0.45 -13.09
C ASN A 145 5.13 -0.28 -12.09
N MET A 146 4.85 -0.26 -10.79
CA MET A 146 5.87 -0.22 -9.72
C MET A 146 6.33 -1.60 -9.28
N ILE A 147 5.74 -2.68 -9.80
CA ILE A 147 5.99 -4.06 -9.36
C ILE A 147 6.96 -4.74 -10.33
N GLU A 148 8.00 -5.36 -9.79
CA GLU A 148 8.91 -6.24 -10.53
C GLU A 148 8.33 -7.64 -10.69
N ARG A 149 7.86 -8.22 -9.59
CA ARG A 149 7.24 -9.53 -9.53
C ARG A 149 6.34 -9.70 -8.31
N ILE A 150 5.43 -10.66 -8.38
CA ILE A 150 4.64 -11.11 -7.24
C ILE A 150 5.02 -12.57 -6.97
N GLU A 151 5.35 -12.87 -5.73
CA GLU A 151 5.72 -14.18 -5.24
C GLU A 151 4.58 -14.74 -4.39
N VAL A 152 4.08 -15.92 -4.72
CA VAL A 152 3.00 -16.59 -3.98
C VAL A 152 3.55 -17.89 -3.41
N TYR A 153 3.82 -17.90 -2.11
CA TYR A 153 4.31 -19.03 -1.34
C TYR A 153 3.15 -19.88 -0.84
N LYS A 154 3.08 -21.13 -1.24
CA LYS A 154 1.93 -22.03 -1.00
C LYS A 154 2.21 -23.00 0.15
N GLY A 155 2.12 -22.51 1.38
CA GLY A 155 2.36 -23.27 2.60
C GLY A 155 3.66 -22.85 3.29
N ILE A 156 4.82 -23.26 2.77
CA ILE A 156 6.11 -22.90 3.34
C ILE A 156 6.47 -21.47 2.93
N VAL A 157 6.76 -20.62 3.92
CA VAL A 157 7.18 -19.23 3.72
C VAL A 157 8.61 -19.07 4.19
N PRO A 158 9.48 -18.36 3.44
CA PRO A 158 10.85 -18.15 3.87
C PRO A 158 10.93 -17.57 5.28
N TYR A 159 11.78 -18.14 6.12
CA TYR A 159 11.96 -17.73 7.52
C TYR A 159 12.30 -16.24 7.67
N LYS A 160 13.03 -15.68 6.70
CA LYS A 160 13.44 -14.27 6.67
C LYS A 160 12.28 -13.28 6.59
N PHE A 161 11.07 -13.69 6.22
CA PHE A 161 9.91 -12.80 6.17
C PHE A 161 9.35 -12.46 7.55
N GLY A 162 9.56 -13.34 8.54
CA GLY A 162 8.99 -13.17 9.87
C GLY A 162 7.46 -13.29 9.89
N GLY A 163 6.88 -13.23 11.09
CA GLY A 163 5.43 -13.31 11.29
C GLY A 163 4.85 -14.72 11.21
N SER A 164 3.53 -14.84 11.35
CA SER A 164 2.79 -16.10 11.30
C SER A 164 2.00 -16.19 10.00
N ALA A 165 2.45 -17.03 9.07
CA ALA A 165 1.80 -17.26 7.79
C ALA A 165 1.58 -18.78 7.57
N LEU A 166 0.64 -19.35 8.32
CA LEU A 166 0.34 -20.80 8.30
C LEU A 166 -0.12 -21.33 6.93
N GLY A 167 -0.84 -20.49 6.18
CA GLY A 167 -1.42 -20.89 4.87
C GLY A 167 -0.52 -20.58 3.69
N GLY A 168 0.53 -19.80 3.91
CA GLY A 168 1.39 -19.27 2.87
C GLY A 168 1.42 -17.75 2.83
N ALA A 169 2.06 -17.18 1.83
CA ALA A 169 2.27 -15.74 1.74
C ALA A 169 2.19 -15.22 0.30
N VAL A 170 1.85 -13.94 0.19
CA VAL A 170 2.00 -13.14 -1.03
C VAL A 170 3.02 -12.05 -0.75
N ASN A 171 4.10 -12.02 -1.52
CA ASN A 171 5.10 -10.96 -1.46
C ASN A 171 5.12 -10.18 -2.78
N VAL A 172 4.92 -8.88 -2.69
CA VAL A 172 5.05 -7.96 -3.82
C VAL A 172 6.46 -7.38 -3.79
N VAL A 173 7.25 -7.67 -4.79
CA VAL A 173 8.61 -7.14 -4.95
C VAL A 173 8.56 -5.91 -5.84
N THR A 174 8.99 -4.77 -5.30
CA THR A 174 9.02 -3.50 -6.03
C THR A 174 10.18 -3.45 -7.01
N LYS A 175 10.03 -2.68 -8.10
CA LYS A 175 11.06 -2.55 -9.13
C LYS A 175 12.31 -1.87 -8.62
N GLU A 176 13.46 -2.41 -9.00
CA GLU A 176 14.69 -1.63 -9.06
C GLU A 176 14.70 -0.84 -10.37
N TYR A 177 14.80 0.48 -10.25
CA TYR A 177 14.73 1.38 -11.39
C TYR A 177 16.12 1.75 -11.90
N PRO A 178 16.26 2.06 -13.22
CA PRO A 178 17.49 2.63 -13.77
C PRO A 178 17.95 3.89 -13.01
N PRO A 179 19.22 4.28 -13.16
CA PRO A 179 19.78 5.44 -12.45
C PRO A 179 19.04 6.75 -12.65
N VAL A 180 18.46 6.94 -13.83
CA VAL A 180 17.50 8.02 -14.13
C VAL A 180 16.25 7.36 -14.68
N TYR A 181 15.15 7.56 -13.99
CA TYR A 181 13.89 6.94 -14.36
C TYR A 181 12.74 7.93 -14.18
N PHE A 182 11.89 7.98 -15.18
CA PHE A 182 10.60 8.65 -15.13
C PHE A 182 9.55 7.75 -15.74
N ASP A 183 8.45 7.60 -15.03
CA ASP A 183 7.28 6.87 -15.50
C ASP A 183 6.04 7.71 -15.23
N PHE A 184 5.13 7.71 -16.17
CA PHE A 184 3.81 8.29 -16.03
C PHE A 184 2.82 7.33 -16.67
N SER A 185 1.79 6.95 -15.93
CA SER A 185 0.70 6.15 -16.43
C SER A 185 -0.65 6.80 -16.16
N TYR A 186 -1.54 6.69 -17.13
CA TYR A 186 -2.94 7.06 -17.01
C TYR A 186 -3.80 5.92 -17.53
N GLU A 187 -4.73 5.49 -16.70
CA GLU A 187 -5.67 4.42 -17.03
C GLU A 187 -7.10 4.93 -16.93
N LEU A 188 -7.90 4.60 -17.95
CA LEU A 188 -9.32 4.89 -18.04
C LEU A 188 -10.10 3.59 -18.02
N GLY A 189 -11.07 3.49 -17.13
CA GLY A 189 -11.92 2.31 -16.99
C GLY A 189 -13.41 2.62 -16.99
N SER A 190 -14.24 1.58 -16.97
CA SER A 190 -15.69 1.68 -16.83
C SER A 190 -16.08 2.43 -15.55
N PHE A 191 -17.31 2.94 -15.50
CA PHE A 191 -17.87 3.65 -14.35
C PHE A 191 -17.10 4.93 -13.96
N ASN A 192 -16.59 5.63 -14.98
CA ASN A 192 -15.80 6.84 -14.82
C ASN A 192 -14.58 6.60 -13.91
N THR A 193 -13.88 5.50 -14.13
CA THR A 193 -12.69 5.14 -13.40
C THR A 193 -11.46 5.80 -14.03
N HIS A 194 -10.70 6.52 -13.23
CA HIS A 194 -9.46 7.18 -13.59
C HIS A 194 -8.37 6.78 -12.63
N GLN A 195 -7.24 6.30 -13.14
CA GLN A 195 -6.07 6.02 -12.32
C GLN A 195 -4.85 6.70 -12.97
N VAL A 196 -4.12 7.44 -12.17
CA VAL A 196 -2.89 8.13 -12.57
C VAL A 196 -1.79 7.69 -11.65
N SER A 197 -0.63 7.37 -12.19
CA SER A 197 0.57 7.17 -11.39
C SER A 197 1.78 7.81 -12.03
N THR A 198 2.72 8.27 -11.20
CA THR A 198 3.98 8.84 -11.66
C THR A 198 5.10 8.46 -10.70
N VAL A 199 6.27 8.17 -11.25
CA VAL A 199 7.49 7.88 -10.50
C VAL A 199 8.65 8.61 -11.15
N PHE A 200 9.43 9.31 -10.36
CA PHE A 200 10.71 9.87 -10.76
C PHE A 200 11.80 9.36 -9.81
N LYS A 201 12.91 8.87 -10.37
CA LYS A 201 14.11 8.47 -9.61
C LYS A 201 15.37 8.97 -10.27
N ARG A 202 16.32 9.35 -9.42
CA ARG A 202 17.66 9.77 -9.86
C ARG A 202 18.70 9.22 -8.92
N THR A 203 19.71 8.57 -9.50
CA THR A 203 20.85 8.00 -8.77
C THR A 203 22.13 8.75 -9.14
N ASN A 204 22.90 9.15 -8.13
CA ASN A 204 24.25 9.65 -8.32
C ASN A 204 25.24 8.47 -8.15
N HIS A 205 25.81 8.01 -9.25
CA HIS A 205 26.73 6.85 -9.25
C HIS A 205 28.03 7.10 -8.46
N LYS A 206 28.46 8.35 -8.32
CA LYS A 206 29.69 8.66 -7.56
C LYS A 206 29.49 8.47 -6.06
N THR A 207 28.38 8.97 -5.54
CA THR A 207 28.08 8.93 -4.09
C THR A 207 27.25 7.72 -3.69
N GLY A 208 26.64 7.02 -4.63
CA GLY A 208 25.70 5.93 -4.36
C GLY A 208 24.35 6.39 -3.79
N LEU A 209 24.08 7.72 -3.82
CA LEU A 209 22.80 8.27 -3.36
C LEU A 209 21.76 8.19 -4.48
N GLN A 210 20.59 7.67 -4.14
CA GLN A 210 19.40 7.64 -4.97
C GLN A 210 18.30 8.42 -4.28
N PHE A 211 17.62 9.28 -5.02
CA PHE A 211 16.41 9.97 -4.61
C PHE A 211 15.25 9.50 -5.49
N GLY A 212 14.13 9.24 -4.87
CA GLY A 212 12.88 8.87 -5.53
C GLY A 212 11.71 9.69 -5.01
N ILE A 213 10.78 10.06 -5.91
CA ILE A 213 9.49 10.64 -5.58
C ILE A 213 8.45 10.02 -6.49
N GLY A 214 7.27 9.77 -5.96
CA GLY A 214 6.17 9.20 -6.73
C GLY A 214 4.82 9.52 -6.13
N GLY A 215 3.79 9.29 -6.92
CA GLY A 215 2.42 9.45 -6.47
C GLY A 215 1.45 8.69 -7.36
N ALA A 216 0.27 8.43 -6.80
CA ALA A 216 -0.83 7.85 -7.52
C ALA A 216 -2.15 8.49 -7.08
N PHE A 217 -3.07 8.59 -8.02
CA PHE A 217 -4.45 9.00 -7.80
C PHE A 217 -5.38 7.99 -8.43
N SER A 218 -6.39 7.57 -7.70
CA SER A 218 -7.43 6.67 -8.19
C SER A 218 -8.79 7.26 -7.85
N PHE A 219 -9.69 7.22 -8.83
CA PHE A 219 -11.06 7.67 -8.72
C PHE A 219 -11.98 6.75 -9.49
N SER A 220 -13.17 6.47 -8.95
CA SER A 220 -14.26 5.80 -9.68
C SER A 220 -15.60 6.26 -9.13
N LYS A 221 -16.62 6.35 -9.99
CA LYS A 221 -18.00 6.50 -9.57
C LYS A 221 -18.61 5.19 -9.08
N ASN A 222 -18.10 4.05 -9.55
CA ASN A 222 -18.64 2.72 -9.27
C ASN A 222 -20.16 2.59 -9.52
N ASN A 223 -20.70 3.36 -10.45
CA ASN A 223 -22.12 3.47 -10.72
C ASN A 223 -22.66 2.37 -11.65
N TYR A 224 -22.33 1.11 -11.35
CA TYR A 224 -22.88 -0.03 -12.07
C TYR A 224 -24.22 -0.47 -11.53
N LYS A 225 -24.99 -1.18 -12.35
CA LYS A 225 -26.28 -1.74 -11.95
C LYS A 225 -26.10 -2.93 -11.04
N MET A 226 -26.91 -3.01 -9.99
CA MET A 226 -26.97 -4.15 -9.07
C MET A 226 -28.41 -4.68 -8.95
N THR A 227 -28.53 -5.96 -8.62
CA THR A 227 -29.82 -6.60 -8.39
C THR A 227 -30.06 -6.73 -6.88
N LEU A 228 -31.18 -6.23 -6.43
CA LEU A 228 -31.63 -6.30 -5.03
C LEU A 228 -32.45 -7.58 -4.84
N ALA A 229 -31.81 -8.65 -4.38
CA ALA A 229 -32.48 -9.95 -4.21
C ALA A 229 -33.62 -9.93 -3.16
N ASN A 230 -33.55 -9.02 -2.19
CA ASN A 230 -34.57 -8.79 -1.16
C ASN A 230 -35.77 -7.95 -1.64
N LEU A 231 -35.71 -7.37 -2.85
CA LEU A 231 -36.78 -6.59 -3.48
C LEU A 231 -37.12 -7.17 -4.86
N ASP A 232 -37.56 -8.41 -4.90
CA ASP A 232 -38.01 -9.12 -6.10
C ASP A 232 -37.03 -9.05 -7.30
N ASN A 233 -35.75 -9.07 -7.00
CA ASN A 233 -34.66 -8.92 -7.99
C ASN A 233 -34.71 -7.59 -8.76
N ARG A 234 -35.19 -6.53 -8.15
CA ARG A 234 -35.20 -5.19 -8.72
C ARG A 234 -33.78 -4.75 -9.08
N ILE A 235 -33.62 -4.24 -10.27
CA ILE A 235 -32.34 -3.69 -10.75
C ILE A 235 -32.31 -2.20 -10.44
N VAL A 236 -31.28 -1.77 -9.72
CA VAL A 236 -31.01 -0.35 -9.39
C VAL A 236 -29.60 0.04 -9.83
N GLU A 237 -29.38 1.31 -10.07
CA GLU A 237 -28.04 1.86 -10.31
C GLU A 237 -27.43 2.30 -8.96
N ARG A 238 -26.16 1.95 -8.74
CA ARG A 238 -25.41 2.43 -7.58
C ARG A 238 -25.10 3.91 -7.80
N ASP A 239 -25.50 4.77 -6.90
CA ASP A 239 -25.33 6.22 -7.03
C ASP A 239 -24.51 6.83 -5.87
N HIS A 240 -24.30 6.06 -4.80
CA HIS A 240 -23.53 6.48 -3.62
C HIS A 240 -22.38 5.50 -3.31
N ASP A 241 -21.45 5.32 -4.27
CA ASP A 241 -20.32 4.40 -4.17
C ASP A 241 -19.01 5.00 -4.71
N LYS A 242 -18.93 6.33 -4.74
CA LYS A 242 -17.71 6.99 -5.25
C LYS A 242 -16.52 6.66 -4.37
N PHE A 243 -15.42 6.37 -5.03
CA PHE A 243 -14.14 6.11 -4.42
C PHE A 243 -13.10 7.12 -4.90
N SER A 244 -12.28 7.62 -3.98
CA SER A 244 -11.09 8.40 -4.34
C SER A 244 -9.93 8.09 -3.39
N LYS A 245 -8.74 7.94 -3.96
CA LYS A 245 -7.50 7.70 -3.21
C LYS A 245 -6.37 8.50 -3.79
N VAL A 246 -5.61 9.14 -2.91
CA VAL A 246 -4.35 9.82 -3.22
C VAL A 246 -3.24 9.11 -2.46
N MET A 247 -2.16 8.79 -3.14
CA MET A 247 -0.92 8.30 -2.56
C MET A 247 0.22 9.20 -3.03
N ALA A 248 1.11 9.56 -2.13
CA ALA A 248 2.34 10.26 -2.45
C ALA A 248 3.47 9.70 -1.61
N GLY A 249 4.67 9.61 -2.18
CA GLY A 249 5.81 9.04 -1.47
C GLY A 249 7.14 9.59 -1.94
N MET A 250 8.13 9.49 -1.07
CA MET A 250 9.51 9.81 -1.38
C MET A 250 10.43 8.76 -0.76
N SER A 251 11.58 8.55 -1.38
CA SER A 251 12.60 7.61 -0.90
C SER A 251 14.00 8.18 -1.08
N VAL A 252 14.86 7.88 -0.14
CA VAL A 252 16.30 8.11 -0.22
C VAL A 252 17.01 6.80 0.04
N LYS A 253 17.88 6.38 -0.87
CA LYS A 253 18.69 5.16 -0.76
C LYS A 253 20.16 5.51 -0.90
N ALA A 254 21.00 4.97 -0.04
CA ALA A 254 22.45 5.07 -0.12
C ALA A 254 23.07 3.68 -0.18
N THR A 255 24.03 3.46 -1.13
CA THR A 255 24.62 2.13 -1.39
C THR A 255 26.14 2.11 -1.31
N LYS A 256 26.78 3.25 -1.04
CA LYS A 256 28.26 3.38 -0.97
C LYS A 256 28.72 3.89 0.40
N TRP A 257 28.04 3.50 1.46
CA TRP A 257 28.39 3.82 2.83
C TRP A 257 28.90 2.57 3.54
N TRP A 258 29.01 2.62 4.87
CA TRP A 258 29.40 1.46 5.65
C TRP A 258 28.38 0.33 5.53
N PHE A 259 27.09 0.64 5.46
CA PHE A 259 26.06 -0.30 5.05
C PHE A 259 26.04 -0.47 3.51
N ASP A 260 25.76 -1.67 3.04
CA ASP A 260 25.57 -1.94 1.60
C ASP A 260 24.30 -1.25 1.08
N GLU A 261 23.30 -1.13 1.95
CA GLU A 261 22.07 -0.39 1.68
C GLU A 261 21.58 0.32 2.94
N VAL A 262 21.30 1.61 2.81
CA VAL A 262 20.49 2.40 3.74
C VAL A 262 19.34 2.98 2.92
N LYS A 263 18.09 2.59 3.23
CA LYS A 263 16.90 3.05 2.51
C LYS A 263 15.93 3.67 3.49
N TRP A 264 15.57 4.93 3.25
CA TRP A 264 14.51 5.61 3.99
C TRP A 264 13.36 5.92 3.04
N GLU A 265 12.12 5.71 3.50
CA GLU A 265 10.91 5.98 2.74
C GLU A 265 9.89 6.72 3.59
N LEU A 266 9.13 7.59 2.93
CA LEU A 266 7.97 8.27 3.49
C LEU A 266 6.81 8.14 2.51
N ILE A 267 5.67 7.67 2.99
CA ILE A 267 4.45 7.47 2.19
C ILE A 267 3.28 8.14 2.90
N PHE A 268 2.49 8.86 2.13
CA PHE A 268 1.26 9.49 2.55
C PHE A 268 0.09 8.93 1.74
N LEU A 269 -1.04 8.65 2.42
CA LEU A 269 -2.26 8.16 1.81
C LEU A 269 -3.47 8.93 2.33
N LYS A 270 -4.42 9.20 1.43
CA LYS A 270 -5.74 9.73 1.78
C LYS A 270 -6.79 9.01 0.96
N THR A 271 -7.82 8.48 1.63
CA THR A 271 -8.91 7.75 0.99
C THR A 271 -10.26 8.32 1.42
N ARG A 272 -11.20 8.36 0.50
CA ARG A 272 -12.60 8.60 0.74
C ARG A 272 -13.42 7.63 -0.09
N GLN A 273 -14.39 6.97 0.53
CA GLN A 273 -15.28 6.03 -0.12
C GLN A 273 -16.70 6.22 0.40
N GLU A 274 -17.63 6.52 -0.49
CA GLU A 274 -19.06 6.50 -0.23
C GLU A 274 -19.51 5.05 0.01
N ILE A 275 -20.60 4.87 0.70
CA ILE A 275 -21.11 3.54 1.08
C ILE A 275 -22.45 3.32 0.41
N GLN A 276 -22.47 2.39 -0.54
CA GLN A 276 -23.71 1.98 -1.19
C GLN A 276 -24.50 1.04 -0.28
N GLY A 277 -25.74 1.42 0.01
CA GLY A 277 -26.68 0.54 0.69
C GLY A 277 -27.18 -0.60 -0.21
N ILE A 278 -27.65 -1.68 0.41
CA ILE A 278 -28.30 -2.83 -0.25
C ILE A 278 -29.78 -2.85 0.14
N ASP A 279 -30.06 -2.82 1.43
CA ASP A 279 -31.43 -2.86 1.94
C ASP A 279 -32.15 -1.51 1.84
N LEU A 280 -31.39 -0.43 1.93
CA LEU A 280 -31.87 0.94 1.84
C LEU A 280 -30.97 1.74 0.89
N ASP A 281 -31.50 2.81 0.34
CA ASP A 281 -30.79 3.78 -0.47
C ASP A 281 -30.00 4.74 0.43
N VAL A 282 -28.73 4.40 0.68
CA VAL A 282 -27.79 5.21 1.48
C VAL A 282 -27.28 6.37 0.63
N ARG A 283 -27.33 7.61 1.15
CA ARG A 283 -27.07 8.84 0.39
C ARG A 283 -25.95 9.73 0.92
N GLU A 284 -25.60 9.60 2.20
CA GLU A 284 -24.68 10.53 2.87
C GLU A 284 -23.48 9.82 3.51
N ALA A 285 -23.64 8.55 3.90
CA ALA A 285 -22.60 7.83 4.64
C ALA A 285 -21.35 7.57 3.81
N TYR A 286 -20.18 7.79 4.41
CA TYR A 286 -18.90 7.53 3.77
C TYR A 286 -17.81 7.16 4.77
N ASN A 287 -16.87 6.36 4.33
CA ASN A 287 -15.60 6.09 5.02
C ASN A 287 -14.52 7.09 4.57
N HIS A 288 -13.65 7.45 5.49
CA HIS A 288 -12.49 8.28 5.19
C HIS A 288 -11.27 7.82 5.98
N SER A 289 -10.09 7.99 5.38
CA SER A 289 -8.83 7.75 6.05
C SER A 289 -7.74 8.71 5.57
N VAL A 290 -6.82 9.02 6.48
CA VAL A 290 -5.56 9.73 6.19
C VAL A 290 -4.47 9.03 6.97
N SER A 291 -3.38 8.67 6.31
CA SER A 291 -2.29 7.95 6.97
C SER A 291 -0.92 8.33 6.42
N GLY A 292 0.09 8.12 7.24
CA GLY A 292 1.48 8.27 6.90
C GLY A 292 2.28 7.07 7.40
N LEU A 293 3.25 6.65 6.60
CA LEU A 293 4.20 5.59 6.90
C LEU A 293 5.61 6.11 6.64
N THR A 294 6.52 5.88 7.58
CA THR A 294 7.95 6.06 7.34
C THR A 294 8.68 4.77 7.67
N THR A 295 9.65 4.39 6.82
CA THR A 295 10.45 3.18 7.01
C THR A 295 11.94 3.50 6.89
N LEU A 296 12.76 2.77 7.62
CA LEU A 296 14.22 2.76 7.48
C LEU A 296 14.68 1.32 7.38
N ALA A 297 15.39 0.98 6.31
CA ALA A 297 16.01 -0.32 6.11
C ALA A 297 17.52 -0.17 6.06
N LEU A 298 18.22 -1.07 6.75
CA LEU A 298 19.68 -1.16 6.80
C LEU A 298 20.10 -2.58 6.43
N LYS A 299 20.97 -2.73 5.43
CA LYS A 299 21.51 -4.04 5.05
C LYS A 299 23.01 -4.02 5.00
N ARG A 300 23.64 -5.08 5.49
CA ARG A 300 25.08 -5.26 5.46
C ARG A 300 25.43 -6.75 5.34
N LYS A 301 26.18 -7.09 4.29
CA LYS A 301 26.84 -8.41 4.18
C LYS A 301 28.15 -8.38 4.94
N ASN A 302 28.57 -9.55 5.47
CA ASN A 302 29.77 -9.69 6.27
C ASN A 302 29.86 -8.65 7.41
N PHE A 303 28.77 -8.51 8.18
CA PHE A 303 28.63 -7.55 9.28
C PHE A 303 29.55 -7.93 10.46
N PHE A 304 30.68 -7.23 10.62
CA PHE A 304 31.75 -7.48 11.57
C PHE A 304 32.47 -8.84 11.43
N LEU A 305 31.83 -9.86 10.86
CA LEU A 305 32.38 -11.22 10.65
C LEU A 305 32.07 -11.69 9.24
N ASP A 306 33.01 -12.37 8.60
CA ASP A 306 32.78 -12.99 7.30
C ASP A 306 31.67 -14.03 7.40
N GLY A 307 30.73 -14.00 6.47
CA GLY A 307 29.57 -14.87 6.45
C GLY A 307 28.39 -14.44 7.32
N LEU A 308 28.53 -13.35 8.10
CA LEU A 308 27.42 -12.80 8.92
C LEU A 308 26.71 -11.68 8.13
N ASP A 309 25.49 -11.92 7.69
CA ASP A 309 24.63 -10.95 7.03
C ASP A 309 23.66 -10.33 8.03
N PHE A 310 23.47 -9.01 7.93
CA PHE A 310 22.61 -8.21 8.78
C PHE A 310 21.57 -7.47 7.94
N ASP A 311 20.28 -7.66 8.25
CA ASP A 311 19.17 -6.89 7.72
C ASP A 311 18.34 -6.37 8.88
N PHE A 312 18.11 -5.05 8.92
CA PHE A 312 17.28 -4.40 9.93
C PHE A 312 16.31 -3.44 9.26
N ASP A 313 15.03 -3.64 9.56
CA ASP A 313 13.95 -2.78 9.10
C ASP A 313 13.19 -2.22 10.31
N ILE A 314 12.87 -0.93 10.27
CA ILE A 314 11.98 -0.29 11.22
C ILE A 314 10.98 0.58 10.49
N GLY A 315 9.71 0.48 10.85
CA GLY A 315 8.61 1.25 10.28
C GLY A 315 7.75 1.89 11.36
N TYR A 316 7.34 3.12 11.12
CA TYR A 316 6.37 3.81 11.95
C TYR A 316 5.19 4.28 11.10
N PHE A 317 4.02 3.84 11.49
CA PHE A 317 2.76 4.17 10.85
C PHE A 317 1.88 5.02 11.78
N ILE A 318 1.21 6.02 11.21
CA ILE A 318 0.17 6.79 11.87
C ILE A 318 -1.02 6.92 10.93
N GLY A 319 -2.22 6.63 11.42
CA GLY A 319 -3.44 6.74 10.62
C GLY A 319 -4.61 7.29 11.41
N LYS A 320 -5.46 8.03 10.73
CA LYS A 320 -6.78 8.45 11.19
C LYS A 320 -7.81 7.91 10.20
N TYR A 321 -8.88 7.32 10.70
CA TYR A 321 -9.95 6.79 9.87
C TYR A 321 -11.27 6.83 10.61
N GLY A 322 -12.36 6.79 9.88
CA GLY A 322 -13.68 6.74 10.47
C GLY A 322 -14.78 6.60 9.45
N LEU A 323 -15.92 6.19 9.95
CA LEU A 323 -17.21 6.26 9.28
C LEU A 323 -17.84 7.61 9.61
N ASN A 324 -18.38 8.28 8.61
CA ASN A 324 -19.29 9.41 8.77
C ASN A 324 -20.68 8.96 8.34
N ASP A 325 -21.61 8.86 9.28
CA ASP A 325 -23.00 8.47 9.07
C ASP A 325 -23.87 9.32 10.00
N LYS A 326 -24.25 10.53 9.53
CA LYS A 326 -25.01 11.53 10.30
C LYS A 326 -26.32 11.89 9.62
N ALA A 327 -26.72 11.14 8.61
CA ALA A 327 -27.93 11.44 7.86
C ALA A 327 -29.15 11.61 8.79
N SER A 328 -29.89 12.70 8.57
CA SER A 328 -31.09 12.98 9.38
C SER A 328 -32.27 12.07 9.04
N ASN A 329 -32.20 11.36 7.93
CA ASN A 329 -33.24 10.48 7.43
C ASN A 329 -32.62 9.30 6.68
N ARG A 330 -33.37 8.21 6.55
CA ARG A 330 -33.10 7.10 5.63
C ARG A 330 -34.04 7.18 4.46
N TYR A 331 -33.71 6.49 3.40
CA TYR A 331 -34.56 6.36 2.22
C TYR A 331 -34.66 4.91 1.80
N ASP A 332 -35.86 4.49 1.40
CA ASP A 332 -36.02 3.24 0.69
C ASP A 332 -35.70 3.43 -0.81
N TRP A 333 -35.67 2.34 -1.56
CA TRP A 333 -35.38 2.38 -2.99
C TRP A 333 -36.54 2.95 -3.85
N ASP A 334 -37.67 3.30 -3.25
CA ASP A 334 -38.77 4.02 -3.88
C ASP A 334 -38.70 5.53 -3.62
N GLY A 335 -37.67 5.95 -2.85
CA GLY A 335 -37.42 7.35 -2.49
C GLY A 335 -38.29 7.84 -1.32
N ASN A 336 -39.00 6.94 -0.64
CA ASN A 336 -39.76 7.30 0.54
C ASN A 336 -38.82 7.59 1.71
N LYS A 337 -39.14 8.64 2.44
CA LYS A 337 -38.39 9.11 3.58
C LYS A 337 -38.75 8.27 4.82
N LEU A 338 -37.73 7.73 5.46
CA LEU A 338 -37.83 6.95 6.70
C LEU A 338 -37.09 7.69 7.83
N PRO A 339 -37.49 7.50 9.09
CA PRO A 339 -36.75 8.04 10.22
C PRO A 339 -35.31 7.54 10.23
N ALA A 340 -34.36 8.36 10.68
CA ALA A 340 -32.99 7.92 10.96
C ALA A 340 -32.98 6.80 12.01
N VAL A 341 -31.85 6.08 12.12
CA VAL A 341 -31.73 4.95 13.08
C VAL A 341 -31.81 5.40 14.54
N SER A 342 -31.51 6.67 14.81
CA SER A 342 -31.60 7.26 16.13
C SER A 342 -31.98 8.73 16.06
N PRO A 343 -32.40 9.37 17.20
CA PRO A 343 -32.60 10.82 17.26
C PRO A 343 -31.36 11.66 16.91
N TYR A 344 -30.19 11.05 16.91
CA TYR A 344 -28.92 11.68 16.58
C TYR A 344 -28.49 11.46 15.10
N GLY A 345 -29.35 10.84 14.29
CA GLY A 345 -29.10 10.54 12.87
C GLY A 345 -28.72 9.09 12.59
N GLY A 346 -28.14 8.88 11.42
CA GLY A 346 -27.65 7.61 10.90
C GLY A 346 -28.58 6.96 9.88
N GLU A 347 -28.01 6.43 8.81
CA GLU A 347 -28.77 5.78 7.72
C GLU A 347 -28.28 4.37 7.41
N GLN A 348 -27.00 4.04 7.64
CA GLN A 348 -26.37 2.81 7.18
C GLN A 348 -26.33 1.73 8.27
N ASN A 349 -25.88 2.05 9.47
CA ASN A 349 -25.73 1.13 10.60
C ASN A 349 -26.85 1.30 11.63
N ASN A 350 -26.85 0.48 12.68
CA ASN A 350 -27.79 0.60 13.79
C ASN A 350 -27.59 1.87 14.65
N PHE A 351 -26.47 2.54 14.49
CA PHE A 351 -26.10 3.76 15.22
C PHE A 351 -25.43 4.77 14.30
N PRO A 352 -25.64 6.08 14.52
CA PRO A 352 -24.95 7.13 13.79
C PRO A 352 -23.47 7.11 14.13
N SER A 353 -22.64 7.66 13.25
CA SER A 353 -21.19 7.68 13.44
C SER A 353 -20.58 8.99 12.98
N ASP A 354 -19.67 9.55 13.79
CA ASP A 354 -18.68 10.56 13.42
C ASP A 354 -17.30 10.06 13.85
N GLY A 355 -16.92 8.90 13.33
CA GLY A 355 -15.73 8.17 13.71
C GLY A 355 -14.45 8.95 13.41
N ARG A 356 -13.57 9.08 14.43
CA ARG A 356 -12.26 9.75 14.35
C ARG A 356 -11.19 8.88 15.01
N ASN A 357 -11.15 7.64 14.61
CA ASN A 357 -10.22 6.66 15.15
C ASN A 357 -8.78 7.02 14.78
N ARG A 358 -7.84 6.81 15.71
CA ARG A 358 -6.40 6.96 15.47
C ARG A 358 -5.70 5.62 15.69
N SER A 359 -4.87 5.22 14.76
CA SER A 359 -3.97 4.07 14.89
C SER A 359 -2.52 4.52 14.79
N ASN A 360 -1.68 4.01 15.68
CA ASN A 360 -0.22 4.18 15.62
C ASN A 360 0.40 2.80 15.72
N GLU A 361 1.38 2.54 14.86
CA GLU A 361 2.06 1.26 14.80
C GLU A 361 3.56 1.47 14.65
N LEU A 362 4.32 0.72 15.42
CA LEU A 362 5.78 0.62 15.31
C LEU A 362 6.11 -0.83 15.03
N THR A 363 6.74 -1.09 13.88
CA THR A 363 7.24 -2.41 13.50
C THR A 363 8.75 -2.39 13.43
N SER A 364 9.39 -3.47 13.83
CA SER A 364 10.84 -3.65 13.67
C SER A 364 11.14 -5.11 13.35
N LYS A 365 12.02 -5.34 12.40
CA LYS A 365 12.49 -6.65 11.98
C LYS A 365 14.00 -6.66 11.96
N LEU A 366 14.60 -7.62 12.64
CA LEU A 366 16.02 -7.91 12.60
C LEU A 366 16.20 -9.32 12.04
N ASN A 367 17.00 -9.45 11.01
CA ASN A 367 17.43 -10.74 10.48
C ASN A 367 18.96 -10.83 10.51
N LEU A 368 19.49 -11.87 11.14
CA LEU A 368 20.91 -12.19 11.19
C LEU A 368 21.11 -13.57 10.54
N GLY A 369 21.74 -13.60 9.39
CA GLY A 369 22.10 -14.83 8.69
C GLY A 369 23.59 -15.10 8.85
N TYR A 370 23.98 -16.26 9.35
CA TYR A 370 25.37 -16.65 9.44
C TYR A 370 25.65 -17.89 8.57
N THR A 371 26.43 -17.71 7.53
CA THR A 371 26.91 -18.78 6.68
C THR A 371 28.19 -19.36 7.29
N ILE A 372 28.08 -20.53 7.90
CA ILE A 372 29.22 -21.20 8.55
C ILE A 372 30.18 -21.76 7.50
N ASP A 373 29.62 -22.45 6.50
CA ASP A 373 30.34 -23.01 5.35
C ASP A 373 29.39 -23.21 4.16
N LYS A 374 29.85 -23.96 3.12
CA LYS A 374 29.06 -24.24 1.91
C LYS A 374 27.80 -25.08 2.16
N HIS A 375 27.75 -25.74 3.31
CA HIS A 375 26.69 -26.70 3.64
C HIS A 375 25.82 -26.25 4.79
N HIS A 376 26.33 -25.38 5.64
CA HIS A 376 25.72 -25.03 6.93
C HIS A 376 25.47 -23.54 7.05
N GLY A 377 24.23 -23.16 7.36
CA GLY A 377 23.81 -21.80 7.66
C GLY A 377 22.91 -21.76 8.89
N VAL A 378 22.95 -20.66 9.62
CA VAL A 378 22.04 -20.38 10.75
C VAL A 378 21.43 -19.03 10.52
N ASN A 379 20.13 -18.89 10.76
CA ASN A 379 19.45 -17.60 10.69
C ASN A 379 18.62 -17.36 11.93
N LEU A 380 18.78 -16.13 12.49
CA LEU A 380 17.96 -15.58 13.57
C LEU A 380 17.09 -14.48 13.00
N ASN A 381 15.78 -14.61 13.14
CA ASN A 381 14.82 -13.57 12.80
C ASN A 381 14.10 -13.10 14.09
N VAL A 382 14.06 -11.79 14.31
CA VAL A 382 13.33 -11.16 15.41
C VAL A 382 12.40 -10.12 14.83
N TYR A 383 11.10 -10.28 15.04
CA TYR A 383 10.06 -9.36 14.63
C TYR A 383 9.36 -8.79 15.86
N PHE A 384 9.32 -7.48 15.96
CA PHE A 384 8.61 -6.76 17.00
C PHE A 384 7.54 -5.85 16.37
N ASP A 385 6.34 -5.91 16.93
CA ASP A 385 5.22 -5.06 16.57
C ASP A 385 4.58 -4.45 17.81
N ARG A 386 4.27 -3.16 17.74
CA ARG A 386 3.50 -2.45 18.75
C ARG A 386 2.42 -1.64 18.05
N ASN A 387 1.18 -2.05 18.24
CA ASN A 387 -0.01 -1.35 17.73
C ASN A 387 -0.74 -0.66 18.89
N SER A 388 -1.24 0.54 18.64
CA SER A 388 -2.07 1.31 19.56
C SER A 388 -3.24 1.91 18.79
N LEU A 389 -4.45 1.50 19.15
CA LEU A 389 -5.70 2.00 18.59
C LEU A 389 -6.41 2.86 19.63
N HIS A 390 -6.78 4.08 19.22
CA HIS A 390 -7.57 5.02 19.98
C HIS A 390 -8.84 5.32 19.20
N PRO A 391 -9.91 4.54 19.42
CA PRO A 391 -11.20 4.82 18.82
C PRO A 391 -11.78 6.10 19.42
N ASN A 392 -12.52 6.84 18.62
CA ASN A 392 -13.24 8.04 19.04
C ASN A 392 -14.46 8.22 18.15
N ASP A 393 -15.63 8.08 18.74
CA ASP A 393 -16.91 8.35 18.09
C ASP A 393 -17.91 8.84 19.14
N SER A 394 -17.86 10.12 19.41
CA SER A 394 -18.72 10.75 20.43
C SER A 394 -20.20 10.76 20.04
N LEU A 395 -20.51 10.67 18.75
CA LEU A 395 -21.89 10.60 18.27
C LEU A 395 -22.50 9.23 18.56
N MET A 396 -21.73 8.17 18.31
CA MET A 396 -22.10 6.80 18.64
C MET A 396 -22.29 6.64 20.16
N ASP A 397 -21.36 7.16 20.98
CA ASP A 397 -21.47 7.13 22.44
C ASP A 397 -22.75 7.79 22.94
N LYS A 398 -23.13 8.96 22.37
CA LYS A 398 -24.40 9.64 22.69
C LYS A 398 -25.61 8.79 22.32
N ALA A 399 -25.60 8.15 21.16
CA ALA A 399 -26.70 7.30 20.71
C ALA A 399 -26.85 6.03 21.52
N LEU A 400 -25.76 5.48 22.02
CA LEU A 400 -25.72 4.31 22.90
C LEU A 400 -26.08 4.65 24.37
N GLY A 401 -25.87 5.90 24.79
CA GLY A 401 -26.02 6.31 26.20
C GLY A 401 -24.85 5.89 27.09
N PHE A 402 -23.78 5.36 26.55
CA PHE A 402 -22.58 4.98 27.27
C PHE A 402 -21.33 5.11 26.39
N GLN A 403 -20.15 5.17 27.02
CA GLN A 403 -18.88 5.17 26.29
C GLN A 403 -18.60 3.79 25.69
N SER A 404 -18.49 3.71 24.38
CA SER A 404 -18.20 2.48 23.62
C SER A 404 -16.74 2.42 23.12
N ASN A 405 -16.05 3.53 23.15
CA ASN A 405 -14.75 3.73 22.53
C ASN A 405 -13.61 3.56 23.55
N PHE A 406 -13.02 2.35 23.59
CA PHE A 406 -11.92 2.04 24.51
C PHE A 406 -10.60 1.88 23.75
N PRO A 407 -9.52 2.58 24.19
CA PRO A 407 -8.20 2.39 23.61
C PRO A 407 -7.69 0.95 23.79
N SER A 408 -7.06 0.42 22.76
CA SER A 408 -6.39 -0.88 22.83
C SER A 408 -4.92 -0.75 22.45
N LYS A 409 -4.09 -1.57 23.09
CA LYS A 409 -2.65 -1.65 22.81
C LYS A 409 -2.26 -3.13 22.70
N MET A 410 -1.56 -3.46 21.64
CA MET A 410 -1.04 -4.80 21.41
C MET A 410 0.47 -4.70 21.19
N LYS A 411 1.20 -5.65 21.74
CA LYS A 411 2.63 -5.83 21.48
C LYS A 411 2.84 -7.29 21.11
N THR A 412 3.58 -7.52 20.06
CA THR A 412 3.92 -8.86 19.60
C THR A 412 5.43 -8.94 19.43
N LEU A 413 6.02 -9.99 19.95
CA LEU A 413 7.41 -10.36 19.69
C LEU A 413 7.42 -11.76 19.12
N THR A 414 7.97 -11.90 17.92
CA THR A 414 8.14 -13.20 17.27
C THR A 414 9.62 -13.42 17.03
N THR A 415 10.15 -14.54 17.47
CA THR A 415 11.53 -14.95 17.21
C THR A 415 11.52 -16.27 16.47
N GLY A 416 12.38 -16.37 15.46
CA GLY A 416 12.58 -17.57 14.67
C GLY A 416 14.07 -17.88 14.58
N LEU A 417 14.44 -19.13 14.82
CA LEU A 417 15.78 -19.65 14.60
C LEU A 417 15.65 -20.75 13.56
N SER A 418 16.41 -20.65 12.48
CA SER A 418 16.49 -21.70 11.47
C SER A 418 17.92 -22.15 11.23
N TYR A 419 18.05 -23.38 10.83
CA TYR A 419 19.30 -23.99 10.39
C TYR A 419 19.14 -24.51 8.98
N ASP A 420 19.98 -24.04 8.08
CA ASP A 420 19.98 -24.42 6.69
C ASP A 420 21.07 -25.47 6.43
N LEU A 421 20.67 -26.61 5.88
CA LEU A 421 21.57 -27.67 5.48
C LEU A 421 21.47 -27.91 3.96
N THR A 422 22.57 -27.76 3.26
CA THR A 422 22.67 -28.01 1.82
C THR A 422 23.66 -29.14 1.55
N LEU A 423 23.20 -30.26 1.00
CA LEU A 423 24.03 -31.43 0.67
C LEU A 423 23.94 -31.78 -0.81
N PHE A 424 24.90 -32.54 -1.30
CA PHE A 424 24.95 -33.07 -2.67
C PHE A 424 24.79 -31.98 -3.75
N ASP A 425 25.61 -30.92 -3.67
CA ASP A 425 25.59 -29.78 -4.60
C ASP A 425 24.16 -29.15 -4.77
N GLY A 426 23.44 -29.05 -3.67
CA GLY A 426 22.13 -28.45 -3.66
C GLY A 426 20.95 -29.38 -4.02
N ARG A 427 21.19 -30.66 -4.19
CA ARG A 427 20.11 -31.65 -4.43
C ARG A 427 19.30 -31.97 -3.18
N PHE A 428 19.85 -31.71 -2.01
CA PHE A 428 19.15 -31.77 -0.72
C PHE A 428 19.32 -30.42 0.00
N GLN A 429 18.20 -29.77 0.28
CA GLN A 429 18.11 -28.54 1.06
C GLN A 429 17.03 -28.74 2.11
N ASN A 430 17.35 -28.39 3.35
CA ASN A 430 16.40 -28.41 4.48
C ASN A 430 16.29 -27.01 5.09
#